data_27278e6dd5e409d677373b61d50df2b2
#
_entry.id   27278e6dd5e409d677373b61d50df2b2
#
_cell.length_a   1.000
_cell.length_b   1.000
_cell.length_c   1.000
_cell.angle_alpha   90.00
_cell.angle_beta   90.00
_cell.angle_gamma   90.00
#
_symmetry.space_group_name_H-M   'P 1'
#
loop_
_entity.id
_entity.type
_entity.pdbx_description
1 polymer ?
#
loop_
_entity_poly.entity_id
_entity_poly.type
_entity_poly.pdbx_seq_one_letter_code
_entity_poly.pdbx_strand_id
1 'polypeptide(L)'
;MEDVSDPPFRALCKEQGADVVYTEFISSEGLIRNAQKSVIKLDIFEKERPVGIQIFGANLDSMLQSIDIVESVKPDIIDINFGCPVKKVVSKGAGAGILKDIDLMVKLTREMCKRTKLPVTIKTRLGWDENSIKIVEVAERLQDVGAKAISIHGRTRAQMYKGEANWKPIAEVKNNPRMFIPVFGYGDVNSPEKAKLMRDEFGLDGAMIGRASIGNPWFFNQVKAFLKTGEKTEPPSILERINVAKRHLEMSIKWKGDRLGVLETRRHYSNYFKGIKDFKPYRTKLVTLESTKELMNLFSELEEINETLLVTA
;
A
#
# COMPACT_ATOMS: atom_id res chain seq x y z
N MET A 1 0.48 3.07 -1.78
CA MET A 1 -0.70 3.96 -2.06
C MET A 1 -0.13 5.31 -2.46
N GLU A 2 -0.62 5.87 -3.58
CA GLU A 2 -0.15 7.17 -4.07
C GLU A 2 -0.29 8.24 -3.00
N ASP A 3 0.74 9.05 -2.87
CA ASP A 3 0.89 10.12 -1.90
C ASP A 3 0.76 9.69 -0.42
N VAL A 4 0.97 8.43 -0.08
CA VAL A 4 0.84 7.89 1.27
C VAL A 4 2.00 6.98 1.63
N SER A 5 2.41 6.09 0.72
CA SER A 5 3.38 5.03 1.00
C SER A 5 4.81 5.47 0.68
N ASP A 6 5.20 6.62 1.20
CA ASP A 6 6.58 7.12 1.12
C ASP A 6 7.52 6.36 2.09
N PRO A 7 8.86 6.49 1.94
CA PRO A 7 9.81 5.79 2.80
C PRO A 7 9.60 6.03 4.30
N PRO A 8 9.37 7.26 4.79
CA PRO A 8 9.07 7.50 6.20
C PRO A 8 7.89 6.68 6.71
N PHE A 9 6.76 6.69 6.00
CA PHE A 9 5.58 5.96 6.42
C PHE A 9 5.77 4.44 6.34
N ARG A 10 6.43 3.93 5.28
CA ARG A 10 6.72 2.49 5.16
C ARG A 10 7.60 2.01 6.31
N ALA A 11 8.63 2.79 6.69
CA ALA A 11 9.49 2.46 7.83
C ALA A 11 8.69 2.37 9.14
N LEU A 12 7.77 3.32 9.39
CA LEU A 12 6.87 3.26 10.55
C LEU A 12 5.96 2.01 10.52
N CYS A 13 5.43 1.66 9.35
CA CYS A 13 4.63 0.45 9.20
C CYS A 13 5.46 -0.83 9.50
N LYS A 14 6.72 -0.87 9.07
CA LYS A 14 7.63 -1.99 9.37
C LYS A 14 7.92 -2.11 10.86
N GLU A 15 8.22 -1.01 11.53
CA GLU A 15 8.42 -0.99 12.98
C GLU A 15 7.17 -1.51 13.73
N GLN A 16 5.99 -1.28 13.16
CA GLN A 16 4.71 -1.74 13.69
C GLN A 16 4.25 -3.08 13.09
N GLY A 17 5.19 -3.87 12.57
CA GLY A 17 4.96 -5.28 12.27
C GLY A 17 4.48 -5.60 10.86
N ALA A 18 4.48 -4.66 9.89
CA ALA A 18 4.24 -5.01 8.50
C ALA A 18 5.31 -6.01 8.00
N ASP A 19 4.90 -7.14 7.40
CA ASP A 19 5.84 -8.16 6.94
C ASP A 19 6.59 -7.72 5.69
N VAL A 20 5.85 -7.14 4.73
CA VAL A 20 6.37 -6.60 3.47
C VAL A 20 5.70 -5.25 3.21
N VAL A 21 6.46 -4.29 2.72
CA VAL A 21 5.91 -3.00 2.27
C VAL A 21 6.23 -2.77 0.80
N TYR A 22 5.42 -1.95 0.15
CA TYR A 22 5.59 -1.61 -1.27
C TYR A 22 5.65 -0.10 -1.45
N THR A 23 6.46 0.34 -2.41
CA THR A 23 6.50 1.74 -2.80
C THR A 23 5.14 2.20 -3.35
N GLU A 24 4.99 3.48 -3.55
CA GLU A 24 3.97 4.00 -4.45
C GLU A 24 4.21 3.45 -5.86
N PHE A 25 3.15 3.35 -6.68
CA PHE A 25 3.32 2.83 -8.03
C PHE A 25 4.03 3.84 -8.94
N ILE A 26 5.02 3.37 -9.68
CA ILE A 26 5.93 4.18 -10.48
C ILE A 26 5.68 3.91 -11.96
N SER A 27 5.57 4.97 -12.76
CA SER A 27 5.40 4.84 -14.21
C SER A 27 6.70 4.35 -14.86
N SER A 28 6.67 3.23 -15.61
CA SER A 28 7.81 2.78 -16.41
C SER A 28 8.26 3.84 -17.42
N GLU A 29 7.31 4.48 -18.11
CA GLU A 29 7.58 5.61 -19.01
C GLU A 29 8.21 6.81 -18.31
N GLY A 30 7.86 7.03 -17.02
CA GLY A 30 8.47 8.09 -16.21
C GLY A 30 9.91 7.74 -15.82
N LEU A 31 10.17 6.48 -15.48
CA LEU A 31 11.52 6.02 -15.11
C LEU A 31 12.49 6.12 -16.27
N ILE A 32 12.15 5.57 -17.44
CA ILE A 32 13.05 5.56 -18.61
C ILE A 32 13.34 6.97 -19.14
N ARG A 33 12.48 7.94 -18.84
CA ARG A 33 12.68 9.36 -19.15
C ARG A 33 13.31 10.16 -18.01
N ASN A 34 13.77 9.49 -16.97
CA ASN A 34 14.35 10.10 -15.79
C ASN A 34 13.47 11.21 -15.18
N ALA A 35 12.14 11.04 -15.21
CA ALA A 35 11.22 12.01 -14.63
C ALA A 35 11.37 12.05 -13.11
N GLN A 36 11.75 13.21 -12.55
CA GLN A 36 12.06 13.36 -11.13
C GLN A 36 10.97 12.81 -10.19
N LYS A 37 9.69 13.02 -10.53
CA LYS A 37 8.56 12.47 -9.76
C LYS A 37 8.49 10.94 -9.74
N SER A 38 9.09 10.27 -10.72
CA SER A 38 9.19 8.81 -10.76
C SER A 38 10.43 8.33 -10.04
N VAL A 39 11.55 9.01 -10.24
CA VAL A 39 12.84 8.63 -9.66
C VAL A 39 12.84 8.72 -8.14
N ILE A 40 12.27 9.79 -7.55
CA ILE A 40 12.19 9.95 -6.09
C ILE A 40 11.42 8.81 -5.40
N LYS A 41 10.49 8.16 -6.10
CA LYS A 41 9.72 7.02 -5.56
C LYS A 41 10.51 5.72 -5.50
N LEU A 42 11.71 5.68 -6.09
CA LEU A 42 12.64 4.56 -5.97
C LEU A 42 13.34 4.52 -4.61
N ASP A 43 13.32 5.62 -3.86
CA ASP A 43 13.99 5.68 -2.57
C ASP A 43 13.39 4.66 -1.60
N ILE A 44 14.29 3.88 -1.00
CA ILE A 44 13.98 2.90 0.04
C ILE A 44 14.94 3.06 1.21
N PHE A 45 14.43 2.88 2.43
CA PHE A 45 15.24 2.87 3.63
C PHE A 45 15.54 1.42 4.03
N GLU A 46 16.73 1.13 4.54
CA GLU A 46 17.08 -0.22 5.01
C GLU A 46 16.10 -0.78 6.06
N LYS A 47 15.52 0.10 6.87
CA LYS A 47 14.50 -0.26 7.88
C LYS A 47 13.17 -0.76 7.31
N GLU A 48 12.94 -0.57 6.01
CA GLU A 48 11.69 -1.01 5.36
C GLU A 48 11.74 -2.45 4.86
N ARG A 49 12.93 -3.06 4.82
CA ARG A 49 13.10 -4.40 4.21
C ARG A 49 12.35 -5.50 4.96
N PRO A 50 11.78 -6.49 4.24
CA PRO A 50 11.74 -6.57 2.78
C PRO A 50 10.78 -5.55 2.16
N VAL A 51 11.23 -4.89 1.08
CA VAL A 51 10.48 -3.85 0.36
C VAL A 51 10.38 -4.17 -1.13
N GLY A 52 9.17 -4.03 -1.66
CA GLY A 52 8.90 -4.17 -3.09
C GLY A 52 8.78 -2.83 -3.79
N ILE A 53 9.42 -2.68 -4.95
CA ILE A 53 9.19 -1.54 -5.83
C ILE A 53 8.05 -1.89 -6.80
N GLN A 54 6.99 -1.08 -6.78
CA GLN A 54 5.81 -1.29 -7.61
C GLN A 54 5.87 -0.39 -8.85
N ILE A 55 5.85 -1.01 -10.04
CA ILE A 55 5.84 -0.28 -11.32
C ILE A 55 4.57 -0.56 -12.12
N PHE A 56 4.22 0.34 -13.01
CA PHE A 56 3.12 0.18 -13.96
C PHE A 56 3.44 0.70 -15.35
N GLY A 57 2.87 0.05 -16.35
CA GLY A 57 2.98 0.41 -17.76
C GLY A 57 2.15 -0.53 -18.61
N ALA A 58 2.04 -0.23 -19.91
CA ALA A 58 1.42 -1.08 -20.92
C ALA A 58 2.36 -1.33 -22.13
N ASN A 59 3.46 -0.60 -22.18
CA ASN A 59 4.48 -0.78 -23.23
C ASN A 59 5.55 -1.73 -22.72
N LEU A 60 5.84 -2.79 -23.49
CA LEU A 60 6.78 -3.84 -23.12
C LEU A 60 8.19 -3.29 -22.94
N ASP A 61 8.65 -2.48 -23.88
CA ASP A 61 10.05 -1.99 -23.88
C ASP A 61 10.30 -1.09 -22.67
N SER A 62 9.38 -0.18 -22.35
CA SER A 62 9.51 0.67 -21.16
C SER A 62 9.44 -0.11 -19.85
N MET A 63 8.61 -1.16 -19.79
CA MET A 63 8.55 -2.05 -18.63
C MET A 63 9.85 -2.82 -18.44
N LEU A 64 10.43 -3.35 -19.49
CA LEU A 64 11.71 -4.08 -19.42
C LEU A 64 12.90 -3.16 -19.07
N GLN A 65 12.99 -1.98 -19.69
CA GLN A 65 14.04 -1.01 -19.36
C GLN A 65 13.91 -0.50 -17.91
N SER A 66 12.69 -0.38 -17.39
CA SER A 66 12.48 0.05 -16.00
C SER A 66 13.00 -0.96 -14.97
N ILE A 67 13.15 -2.24 -15.31
CA ILE A 67 13.71 -3.26 -14.40
C ILE A 67 15.16 -2.92 -14.04
N ASP A 68 16.00 -2.57 -15.02
CA ASP A 68 17.41 -2.24 -14.78
C ASP A 68 17.54 -1.03 -13.83
N ILE A 69 16.66 -0.05 -13.99
CA ILE A 69 16.60 1.13 -13.10
C ILE A 69 16.15 0.73 -11.70
N VAL A 70 15.13 -0.12 -11.59
CA VAL A 70 14.62 -0.61 -10.30
C VAL A 70 15.66 -1.48 -9.60
N GLU A 71 16.37 -2.37 -10.32
CA GLU A 71 17.41 -3.21 -9.73
C GLU A 71 18.60 -2.41 -9.19
N SER A 72 18.90 -1.24 -9.77
CA SER A 72 20.00 -0.39 -9.31
C SER A 72 19.88 0.06 -7.86
N VAL A 73 18.65 0.14 -7.31
CA VAL A 73 18.37 0.48 -5.92
C VAL A 73 18.19 -0.75 -5.02
N LYS A 74 18.39 -1.96 -5.57
CA LYS A 74 18.43 -3.25 -4.86
C LYS A 74 17.17 -3.51 -4.00
N PRO A 75 15.96 -3.48 -4.55
CA PRO A 75 14.76 -3.89 -3.80
C PRO A 75 14.77 -5.40 -3.54
N ASP A 76 13.89 -5.85 -2.67
CA ASP A 76 13.71 -7.30 -2.41
C ASP A 76 12.71 -7.92 -3.40
N ILE A 77 11.80 -7.12 -3.95
CA ILE A 77 10.70 -7.57 -4.82
C ILE A 77 10.47 -6.52 -5.92
N ILE A 78 10.12 -6.97 -7.12
CA ILE A 78 9.52 -6.13 -8.15
C ILE A 78 8.03 -6.47 -8.24
N ASP A 79 7.16 -5.47 -8.07
CA ASP A 79 5.72 -5.66 -8.13
C ASP A 79 5.12 -4.93 -9.33
N ILE A 80 4.20 -5.59 -10.03
CA ILE A 80 3.52 -5.01 -11.19
C ILE A 80 2.11 -4.57 -10.80
N ASN A 81 1.80 -3.29 -10.97
CA ASN A 81 0.48 -2.75 -10.73
C ASN A 81 -0.43 -2.90 -11.95
N PHE A 82 -1.31 -3.88 -11.91
CA PHE A 82 -2.40 -4.10 -12.86
C PHE A 82 -3.79 -3.76 -12.26
N GLY A 83 -3.81 -2.92 -11.20
CA GLY A 83 -5.04 -2.65 -10.47
C GLY A 83 -5.42 -1.17 -10.31
N CYS A 84 -4.57 -0.21 -10.69
CA CYS A 84 -4.86 1.21 -10.56
C CYS A 84 -6.05 1.62 -11.46
N PRO A 85 -7.17 2.14 -10.90
CA PRO A 85 -8.37 2.46 -11.68
C PRO A 85 -8.40 3.89 -12.22
N VAL A 86 -7.38 4.71 -11.94
CA VAL A 86 -7.34 6.14 -12.27
C VAL A 86 -7.39 6.35 -13.78
N LYS A 87 -8.29 7.24 -14.26
CA LYS A 87 -8.55 7.48 -15.68
C LYS A 87 -7.28 7.74 -16.50
N LYS A 88 -6.35 8.57 -15.98
CA LYS A 88 -5.08 8.91 -16.65
C LYS A 88 -4.18 7.69 -16.88
N VAL A 89 -4.22 6.68 -16.01
CA VAL A 89 -3.46 5.44 -16.13
C VAL A 89 -4.18 4.47 -17.08
N VAL A 90 -5.47 4.28 -16.83
CA VAL A 90 -6.33 3.33 -17.57
C VAL A 90 -6.47 3.71 -19.06
N SER A 91 -6.55 5.00 -19.39
CA SER A 91 -6.65 5.46 -20.78
C SER A 91 -5.41 5.14 -21.63
N LYS A 92 -4.29 4.81 -20.99
CA LYS A 92 -3.04 4.34 -21.63
C LYS A 92 -2.93 2.81 -21.68
N GLY A 93 -3.99 2.08 -21.35
CA GLY A 93 -3.97 0.61 -21.25
C GLY A 93 -3.26 0.06 -20.01
N ALA A 94 -2.71 0.92 -19.14
CA ALA A 94 -1.93 0.53 -17.96
C ALA A 94 -2.80 0.39 -16.69
N GLY A 95 -2.20 -0.10 -15.60
CA GLY A 95 -2.92 -0.36 -14.36
C GLY A 95 -4.10 -1.29 -14.62
N ALA A 96 -5.30 -0.95 -14.12
CA ALA A 96 -6.49 -1.76 -14.38
C ALA A 96 -6.98 -1.72 -15.84
N GLY A 97 -6.42 -0.87 -16.70
CA GLY A 97 -6.71 -0.84 -18.13
C GLY A 97 -6.30 -2.14 -18.84
N ILE A 98 -5.24 -2.78 -18.34
CA ILE A 98 -4.73 -4.04 -18.87
C ILE A 98 -5.73 -5.20 -18.75
N LEU A 99 -6.71 -5.11 -17.84
CA LEU A 99 -7.75 -6.14 -17.65
C LEU A 99 -8.67 -6.31 -18.86
N LYS A 100 -8.56 -5.41 -19.85
CA LYS A 100 -9.22 -5.55 -21.16
C LYS A 100 -8.41 -6.40 -22.15
N ASP A 101 -7.13 -6.61 -21.88
CA ASP A 101 -6.20 -7.36 -22.72
C ASP A 101 -5.33 -8.28 -21.82
N ILE A 102 -5.91 -9.44 -21.49
CA ILE A 102 -5.26 -10.41 -20.61
C ILE A 102 -4.00 -11.03 -21.28
N ASP A 103 -3.98 -11.13 -22.60
CA ASP A 103 -2.83 -11.67 -23.32
C ASP A 103 -1.63 -10.72 -23.22
N LEU A 104 -1.84 -9.42 -23.33
CA LEU A 104 -0.79 -8.43 -23.06
C LEU A 104 -0.35 -8.46 -21.59
N MET A 105 -1.27 -8.59 -20.64
CA MET A 105 -0.97 -8.71 -19.21
C MET A 105 -0.03 -9.89 -18.94
N VAL A 106 -0.35 -11.06 -19.50
CA VAL A 106 0.47 -12.29 -19.39
C VAL A 106 1.81 -12.13 -20.09
N LYS A 107 1.84 -11.53 -21.28
CA LYS A 107 3.08 -11.26 -22.04
C LYS A 107 4.02 -10.35 -21.26
N LEU A 108 3.53 -9.23 -20.74
CA LEU A 108 4.32 -8.30 -19.90
C LEU A 108 4.91 -9.04 -18.70
N THR A 109 4.10 -9.78 -17.97
CA THR A 109 4.55 -10.53 -16.79
C THR A 109 5.63 -11.55 -17.15
N ARG A 110 5.43 -12.33 -18.23
CA ARG A 110 6.40 -13.32 -18.71
C ARG A 110 7.76 -12.70 -19.00
N GLU A 111 7.77 -11.65 -19.77
CA GLU A 111 9.03 -11.03 -20.19
C GLU A 111 9.75 -10.34 -19.03
N MET A 112 9.00 -9.76 -18.10
CA MET A 112 9.58 -9.21 -16.87
C MET A 112 10.16 -10.30 -15.97
N CYS A 113 9.46 -11.44 -15.77
CA CYS A 113 9.99 -12.57 -15.00
C CYS A 113 11.28 -13.16 -15.61
N LYS A 114 11.42 -13.12 -16.94
CA LYS A 114 12.66 -13.56 -17.62
C LYS A 114 13.80 -12.56 -17.45
N ARG A 115 13.49 -11.25 -17.33
CA ARG A 115 14.48 -10.17 -17.32
C ARG A 115 15.21 -10.05 -15.98
N THR A 116 14.59 -10.43 -14.87
CA THR A 116 15.14 -10.28 -13.51
C THR A 116 15.26 -11.61 -12.77
N LYS A 117 16.18 -11.66 -11.79
CA LYS A 117 16.28 -12.76 -10.82
C LYS A 117 15.46 -12.47 -9.54
N LEU A 118 15.02 -11.23 -9.35
CA LEU A 118 14.19 -10.86 -8.21
C LEU A 118 12.79 -11.49 -8.34
N PRO A 119 12.13 -11.80 -7.24
CA PRO A 119 10.73 -12.23 -7.27
C PRO A 119 9.85 -11.15 -7.88
N VAL A 120 9.10 -11.51 -8.93
CA VAL A 120 8.09 -10.65 -9.55
C VAL A 120 6.73 -10.99 -8.96
N THR A 121 6.06 -10.00 -8.37
CA THR A 121 4.71 -10.14 -7.82
C THR A 121 3.71 -9.27 -8.58
N ILE A 122 2.43 -9.58 -8.44
CA ILE A 122 1.37 -8.92 -9.20
C ILE A 122 0.33 -8.35 -8.24
N LYS A 123 -0.07 -7.09 -8.48
CA LYS A 123 -1.24 -6.52 -7.82
C LYS A 123 -2.32 -6.19 -8.85
N THR A 124 -3.50 -6.82 -8.72
CA THR A 124 -4.59 -6.68 -9.69
C THR A 124 -5.97 -6.51 -9.03
N ARG A 125 -7.03 -6.54 -9.85
CA ARG A 125 -8.46 -6.55 -9.48
C ARG A 125 -9.16 -7.77 -10.04
N LEU A 126 -10.43 -7.99 -9.66
CA LEU A 126 -11.25 -9.11 -10.11
C LEU A 126 -11.47 -9.12 -11.64
N GLY A 127 -11.57 -7.94 -12.24
CA GLY A 127 -11.82 -7.76 -13.66
C GLY A 127 -12.02 -6.28 -13.99
N TRP A 128 -12.32 -5.98 -15.26
CA TRP A 128 -12.67 -4.63 -15.72
C TRP A 128 -14.02 -4.17 -15.16
N ASP A 129 -15.03 -5.02 -15.28
CA ASP A 129 -16.39 -4.85 -14.77
C ASP A 129 -16.96 -6.21 -14.30
N GLU A 130 -18.22 -6.24 -13.90
CA GLU A 130 -18.86 -7.45 -13.38
C GLU A 130 -18.99 -8.56 -14.43
N ASN A 131 -19.11 -8.20 -15.71
CA ASN A 131 -19.26 -9.17 -16.81
C ASN A 131 -17.90 -9.75 -17.26
N SER A 132 -16.80 -9.20 -16.79
CA SER A 132 -15.43 -9.57 -17.18
C SER A 132 -14.58 -10.09 -16.03
N ILE A 133 -15.19 -10.60 -14.97
CA ILE A 133 -14.48 -11.24 -13.86
C ILE A 133 -13.93 -12.59 -14.33
N LYS A 134 -12.61 -12.64 -14.54
CA LYS A 134 -11.85 -13.84 -14.95
C LYS A 134 -10.65 -14.09 -14.06
N ILE A 135 -10.73 -13.66 -12.80
CA ILE A 135 -9.55 -13.62 -11.92
C ILE A 135 -8.90 -14.99 -11.70
N VAL A 136 -9.66 -16.09 -11.69
CA VAL A 136 -9.12 -17.44 -11.52
C VAL A 136 -8.23 -17.79 -12.71
N GLU A 137 -8.74 -17.68 -13.95
CA GLU A 137 -7.96 -17.90 -15.17
C GLU A 137 -6.74 -16.98 -15.25
N VAL A 138 -6.92 -15.70 -14.92
CA VAL A 138 -5.84 -14.69 -14.94
C VAL A 138 -4.74 -15.08 -13.95
N ALA A 139 -5.08 -15.47 -12.73
CA ALA A 139 -4.12 -15.86 -11.71
C ALA A 139 -3.29 -17.09 -12.13
N GLU A 140 -3.93 -18.13 -12.67
CA GLU A 140 -3.24 -19.29 -13.21
C GLU A 140 -2.24 -18.89 -14.30
N ARG A 141 -2.71 -18.14 -15.30
CA ARG A 141 -1.85 -17.71 -16.42
C ARG A 141 -0.65 -16.85 -15.97
N LEU A 142 -0.84 -16.01 -14.94
CA LEU A 142 0.24 -15.19 -14.38
C LEU A 142 1.25 -16.05 -13.59
N GLN A 143 0.80 -17.03 -12.84
CA GLN A 143 1.64 -18.01 -12.17
C GLN A 143 2.46 -18.82 -13.18
N ASP A 144 1.80 -19.35 -14.22
CA ASP A 144 2.43 -20.19 -15.25
C ASP A 144 3.57 -19.47 -16.01
N VAL A 145 3.56 -18.14 -16.04
CA VAL A 145 4.62 -17.34 -16.66
C VAL A 145 5.67 -16.82 -15.67
N GLY A 146 5.57 -17.20 -14.38
CA GLY A 146 6.66 -17.01 -13.43
C GLY A 146 6.37 -16.04 -12.27
N ALA A 147 5.18 -15.47 -12.18
CA ALA A 147 4.81 -14.65 -11.01
C ALA A 147 4.99 -15.45 -9.70
N LYS A 148 5.49 -14.80 -8.64
CA LYS A 148 5.81 -15.42 -7.36
C LYS A 148 4.78 -15.18 -6.26
N ALA A 149 3.89 -14.21 -6.43
CA ALA A 149 2.72 -13.97 -5.58
C ALA A 149 1.71 -13.08 -6.31
N ILE A 150 0.46 -13.14 -5.88
CA ILE A 150 -0.59 -12.28 -6.42
C ILE A 150 -1.40 -11.64 -5.29
N SER A 151 -1.59 -10.32 -5.38
CA SER A 151 -2.47 -9.53 -4.50
C SER A 151 -3.69 -9.09 -5.28
N ILE A 152 -4.89 -9.49 -4.84
CA ILE A 152 -6.11 -9.26 -5.58
C ILE A 152 -7.04 -8.33 -4.79
N HIS A 153 -7.42 -7.21 -5.40
CA HIS A 153 -8.45 -6.34 -4.84
C HIS A 153 -9.83 -6.91 -5.17
N GLY A 154 -10.64 -7.16 -4.13
CA GLY A 154 -11.99 -7.73 -4.23
C GLY A 154 -13.03 -6.80 -4.88
N ARG A 155 -12.62 -5.93 -5.80
CA ARG A 155 -13.47 -5.08 -6.63
C ARG A 155 -13.02 -5.10 -8.07
N THR A 156 -13.95 -4.87 -9.00
CA THR A 156 -13.62 -4.61 -10.40
C THR A 156 -13.08 -3.18 -10.58
N ARG A 157 -12.53 -2.89 -11.77
CA ARG A 157 -12.12 -1.52 -12.10
C ARG A 157 -13.32 -0.56 -12.13
N ALA A 158 -14.47 -1.00 -12.65
CA ALA A 158 -15.67 -0.17 -12.76
C ALA A 158 -16.22 0.24 -11.39
N GLN A 159 -16.15 -0.62 -10.40
CA GLN A 159 -16.55 -0.32 -9.02
C GLN A 159 -15.65 0.73 -8.35
N MET A 160 -14.37 0.85 -8.77
CA MET A 160 -13.36 1.69 -8.11
C MET A 160 -13.26 1.40 -6.60
N TYR A 161 -14.00 2.16 -5.78
CA TYR A 161 -14.09 2.00 -4.31
C TYR A 161 -15.53 1.91 -3.80
N LYS A 162 -16.52 1.85 -4.72
CA LYS A 162 -17.95 1.75 -4.37
C LYS A 162 -18.30 0.34 -3.93
N GLY A 163 -19.34 0.22 -3.10
CA GLY A 163 -19.81 -1.04 -2.54
C GLY A 163 -18.77 -1.69 -1.62
N GLU A 164 -18.94 -2.96 -1.34
CA GLU A 164 -18.03 -3.78 -0.55
C GLU A 164 -17.09 -4.62 -1.43
N ALA A 165 -15.90 -4.94 -0.91
CA ALA A 165 -14.99 -5.85 -1.57
C ALA A 165 -15.54 -7.27 -1.51
N ASN A 166 -15.66 -7.95 -2.64
CA ASN A 166 -16.06 -9.34 -2.73
C ASN A 166 -14.82 -10.25 -2.68
N TRP A 167 -14.65 -10.99 -1.60
CA TRP A 167 -13.50 -11.88 -1.40
C TRP A 167 -13.74 -13.31 -1.93
N LYS A 168 -14.97 -13.68 -2.31
CA LYS A 168 -15.28 -15.02 -2.83
C LYS A 168 -14.45 -15.38 -4.08
N PRO A 169 -14.36 -14.53 -5.12
CA PRO A 169 -13.52 -14.85 -6.27
C PRO A 169 -12.02 -14.98 -5.93
N ILE A 170 -11.56 -14.28 -4.85
CA ILE A 170 -10.17 -14.43 -4.39
C ILE A 170 -9.96 -15.78 -3.72
N ALA A 171 -10.96 -16.25 -2.95
CA ALA A 171 -10.94 -17.59 -2.37
C ALA A 171 -10.99 -18.68 -3.46
N GLU A 172 -11.74 -18.46 -4.55
CA GLU A 172 -11.76 -19.37 -5.71
C GLU A 172 -10.37 -19.49 -6.33
N VAL A 173 -9.62 -18.39 -6.44
CA VAL A 173 -8.20 -18.42 -6.87
C VAL A 173 -7.38 -19.25 -5.91
N LYS A 174 -7.49 -19.02 -4.59
CA LYS A 174 -6.69 -19.72 -3.58
C LYS A 174 -6.98 -21.20 -3.51
N ASN A 175 -8.26 -21.56 -3.63
CA ASN A 175 -8.72 -22.97 -3.57
C ASN A 175 -8.57 -23.74 -4.88
N ASN A 176 -8.11 -23.07 -5.94
CA ASN A 176 -7.83 -23.73 -7.20
C ASN A 176 -6.61 -24.66 -7.04
N PRO A 177 -6.74 -25.98 -7.28
CA PRO A 177 -5.66 -26.94 -7.08
C PRO A 177 -4.44 -26.71 -7.96
N ARG A 178 -4.56 -25.87 -8.99
CA ARG A 178 -3.43 -25.45 -9.84
C ARG A 178 -2.64 -24.25 -9.29
N MET A 179 -3.14 -23.61 -8.22
CA MET A 179 -2.46 -22.45 -7.64
C MET A 179 -1.49 -22.85 -6.52
N PHE A 180 -0.20 -22.54 -6.69
CA PHE A 180 0.84 -22.85 -5.69
C PHE A 180 1.53 -21.59 -5.16
N ILE A 181 1.37 -20.41 -5.81
CA ILE A 181 1.94 -19.15 -5.31
C ILE A 181 1.03 -18.54 -4.24
N PRO A 182 1.59 -17.75 -3.31
CA PRO A 182 0.80 -17.03 -2.33
C PRO A 182 -0.25 -16.10 -2.96
N VAL A 183 -1.47 -16.14 -2.39
CA VAL A 183 -2.62 -15.32 -2.79
C VAL A 183 -2.99 -14.39 -1.63
N PHE A 184 -2.84 -13.09 -1.84
CA PHE A 184 -3.17 -12.06 -0.86
C PHE A 184 -4.48 -11.35 -1.21
N GLY A 185 -5.36 -11.20 -0.22
CA GLY A 185 -6.59 -10.44 -0.36
C GLY A 185 -6.38 -8.96 -0.06
N TYR A 186 -7.01 -8.10 -0.84
CA TYR A 186 -7.05 -6.66 -0.63
C TYR A 186 -8.47 -6.11 -0.79
N GLY A 187 -8.81 -5.12 0.04
CA GLY A 187 -10.09 -4.41 0.03
C GLY A 187 -10.82 -4.56 1.35
N ASP A 188 -11.16 -3.42 1.96
CA ASP A 188 -11.95 -3.28 3.18
C ASP A 188 -11.42 -4.01 4.42
N VAL A 189 -10.13 -4.35 4.45
CA VAL A 189 -9.43 -4.85 5.64
C VAL A 189 -9.20 -3.67 6.57
N ASN A 190 -10.18 -3.35 7.37
CA ASN A 190 -10.21 -2.19 8.27
C ASN A 190 -10.41 -2.57 9.74
N SER A 191 -10.40 -3.86 10.06
CA SER A 191 -10.35 -4.37 11.42
C SER A 191 -9.56 -5.70 11.47
N PRO A 192 -9.01 -6.07 12.64
CA PRO A 192 -8.35 -7.36 12.82
C PRO A 192 -9.25 -8.56 12.53
N GLU A 193 -10.54 -8.47 12.83
CA GLU A 193 -11.53 -9.51 12.56
C GLU A 193 -11.67 -9.76 11.06
N LYS A 194 -11.68 -8.71 10.23
CA LYS A 194 -11.72 -8.86 8.77
C LYS A 194 -10.45 -9.52 8.22
N ALA A 195 -9.29 -9.24 8.79
CA ALA A 195 -8.06 -9.94 8.42
C ALA A 195 -8.12 -11.43 8.82
N LYS A 196 -8.69 -11.74 10.00
CA LYS A 196 -8.95 -13.11 10.46
C LYS A 196 -9.91 -13.84 9.53
N LEU A 197 -11.00 -13.18 9.15
CA LEU A 197 -11.99 -13.71 8.21
C LEU A 197 -11.35 -14.08 6.86
N MET A 198 -10.47 -13.24 6.31
CA MET A 198 -9.72 -13.54 5.08
C MET A 198 -8.90 -14.82 5.20
N ARG A 199 -8.22 -15.01 6.34
CA ARG A 199 -7.44 -16.21 6.59
C ARG A 199 -8.31 -17.44 6.79
N ASP A 200 -9.29 -17.36 7.70
CA ASP A 200 -9.98 -18.53 8.24
C ASP A 200 -11.14 -19.00 7.35
N GLU A 201 -11.90 -18.09 6.73
CA GLU A 201 -13.03 -18.44 5.86
C GLU A 201 -12.65 -18.51 4.39
N PHE A 202 -11.75 -17.65 3.95
CA PHE A 202 -11.35 -17.58 2.54
C PHE A 202 -9.99 -18.25 2.25
N GLY A 203 -9.29 -18.75 3.28
CA GLY A 203 -8.05 -19.52 3.16
C GLY A 203 -6.86 -18.73 2.59
N LEU A 204 -6.90 -17.40 2.58
CA LEU A 204 -5.89 -16.58 1.96
C LEU A 204 -4.56 -16.61 2.75
N ASP A 205 -3.45 -16.54 2.04
CA ASP A 205 -2.10 -16.58 2.64
C ASP A 205 -1.77 -15.29 3.41
N GLY A 206 -2.50 -14.22 3.16
CA GLY A 206 -2.38 -12.98 3.90
C GLY A 206 -3.30 -11.88 3.40
N ALA A 207 -3.27 -10.75 4.09
CA ALA A 207 -4.06 -9.57 3.78
C ALA A 207 -3.15 -8.39 3.42
N MET A 208 -3.41 -7.76 2.27
CA MET A 208 -2.78 -6.48 1.96
C MET A 208 -3.59 -5.36 2.61
N ILE A 209 -2.96 -4.63 3.52
CA ILE A 209 -3.59 -3.52 4.24
C ILE A 209 -3.32 -2.21 3.49
N GLY A 210 -4.36 -1.44 3.25
CA GLY A 210 -4.28 -0.15 2.59
C GLY A 210 -4.74 0.98 3.52
N ARG A 211 -5.89 1.56 3.25
CA ARG A 211 -6.42 2.76 3.91
C ARG A 211 -6.45 2.70 5.44
N ALA A 212 -6.59 1.51 6.02
CA ALA A 212 -6.61 1.33 7.48
C ALA A 212 -5.28 1.64 8.17
N SER A 213 -4.16 1.64 7.43
CA SER A 213 -2.84 1.99 7.96
C SER A 213 -2.53 3.49 7.91
N ILE A 214 -3.29 4.31 7.15
CA ILE A 214 -3.03 5.75 7.02
C ILE A 214 -3.15 6.42 8.40
N GLY A 215 -2.04 6.99 8.91
CA GLY A 215 -2.00 7.56 10.26
C GLY A 215 -2.36 6.55 11.37
N ASN A 216 -2.18 5.27 11.09
CA ASN A 216 -2.44 4.17 12.02
C ASN A 216 -1.48 2.99 11.73
N PRO A 217 -0.17 3.18 11.84
CA PRO A 217 0.80 2.11 11.57
C PRO A 217 0.64 0.92 12.52
N TRP A 218 0.13 1.12 13.73
CA TRP A 218 -0.13 0.07 14.74
C TRP A 218 -1.09 -1.02 14.25
N PHE A 219 -1.87 -0.74 13.22
CA PHE A 219 -2.86 -1.68 12.68
C PHE A 219 -2.23 -3.03 12.29
N PHE A 220 -0.97 -3.05 11.84
CA PHE A 220 -0.26 -4.29 11.53
C PHE A 220 -0.04 -5.16 12.77
N ASN A 221 0.46 -4.60 13.87
CA ASN A 221 0.62 -5.31 15.13
C ASN A 221 -0.70 -5.75 15.72
N GLN A 222 -1.74 -4.90 15.64
CA GLN A 222 -3.09 -5.25 16.10
C GLN A 222 -3.63 -6.46 15.34
N VAL A 223 -3.48 -6.49 14.02
CA VAL A 223 -3.88 -7.64 13.19
C VAL A 223 -3.10 -8.89 13.60
N LYS A 224 -1.76 -8.80 13.71
CA LYS A 224 -0.92 -9.96 14.08
C LYS A 224 -1.25 -10.53 15.45
N ALA A 225 -1.41 -9.67 16.44
CA ALA A 225 -1.79 -10.08 17.78
C ALA A 225 -3.15 -10.79 17.78
N PHE A 226 -4.14 -10.21 17.12
CA PHE A 226 -5.47 -10.79 17.00
C PHE A 226 -5.47 -12.12 16.25
N LEU A 227 -4.69 -12.26 15.18
CA LEU A 227 -4.53 -13.53 14.45
C LEU A 227 -3.90 -14.63 15.31
N LYS A 228 -3.07 -14.25 16.28
CA LYS A 228 -2.38 -15.17 17.18
C LYS A 228 -3.22 -15.56 18.39
N THR A 229 -3.91 -14.60 19.02
CA THR A 229 -4.58 -14.78 20.32
C THR A 229 -6.09 -14.79 20.24
N GLY A 230 -6.68 -14.21 19.19
CA GLY A 230 -8.11 -13.95 19.08
C GLY A 230 -8.57 -12.71 19.87
N GLU A 231 -7.65 -12.03 20.57
CA GLU A 231 -7.95 -10.87 21.43
C GLU A 231 -7.44 -9.58 20.81
N LYS A 232 -8.20 -8.49 21.01
CA LYS A 232 -7.77 -7.15 20.61
C LYS A 232 -6.72 -6.63 21.58
N THR A 233 -5.69 -6.01 21.02
CA THR A 233 -4.72 -5.26 21.82
C THR A 233 -5.29 -3.88 22.19
N GLU A 234 -4.79 -3.35 23.29
CA GLU A 234 -5.07 -1.96 23.65
C GLU A 234 -4.62 -1.00 22.54
N PRO A 235 -5.38 0.06 22.27
CA PRO A 235 -4.97 1.09 21.33
C PRO A 235 -3.72 1.83 21.85
N PRO A 236 -2.91 2.42 20.97
CA PRO A 236 -1.78 3.24 21.39
C PRO A 236 -2.25 4.42 22.26
N SER A 237 -1.48 4.74 23.29
CA SER A 237 -1.73 5.90 24.14
C SER A 237 -1.70 7.20 23.32
N ILE A 238 -2.32 8.27 23.84
CA ILE A 238 -2.30 9.59 23.17
C ILE A 238 -0.86 10.08 23.01
N LEU A 239 -0.02 9.94 24.03
CA LEU A 239 1.40 10.32 23.97
C LEU A 239 2.15 9.54 22.89
N GLU A 240 1.92 8.24 22.76
CA GLU A 240 2.52 7.43 21.70
C GLU A 240 2.09 7.90 20.31
N ARG A 241 0.80 8.25 20.12
CA ARG A 241 0.28 8.79 18.85
C ARG A 241 0.95 10.12 18.50
N ILE A 242 1.14 11.01 19.49
CA ILE A 242 1.83 12.29 19.33
C ILE A 242 3.27 12.04 18.91
N ASN A 243 4.00 11.20 19.62
CA ASN A 243 5.40 10.90 19.35
C ASN A 243 5.63 10.29 17.96
N VAL A 244 4.78 9.36 17.56
CA VAL A 244 4.86 8.74 16.23
C VAL A 244 4.49 9.74 15.13
N ALA A 245 3.49 10.58 15.31
CA ALA A 245 3.11 11.61 14.34
C ALA A 245 4.20 12.66 14.18
N LYS A 246 4.83 13.11 15.27
CA LYS A 246 5.97 14.03 15.29
C LYS A 246 7.17 13.43 14.55
N ARG A 247 7.55 12.19 14.89
CA ARG A 247 8.64 11.47 14.22
C ARG A 247 8.36 11.25 12.74
N HIS A 248 7.12 10.97 12.35
CA HIS A 248 6.73 10.89 10.94
C HIS A 248 7.00 12.20 10.20
N LEU A 249 6.60 13.33 10.78
CA LEU A 249 6.88 14.66 10.22
C LEU A 249 8.39 14.89 10.07
N GLU A 250 9.19 14.65 11.12
CA GLU A 250 10.64 14.81 11.11
C GLU A 250 11.31 13.98 10.01
N MET A 251 10.93 12.71 9.88
CA MET A 251 11.43 11.82 8.82
C MET A 251 11.04 12.32 7.42
N SER A 252 9.81 12.81 7.26
CA SER A 252 9.31 13.33 5.99
C SER A 252 10.02 14.62 5.58
N ILE A 253 10.27 15.53 6.52
CA ILE A 253 11.05 16.75 6.29
C ILE A 253 12.49 16.40 5.90
N LYS A 254 13.11 15.48 6.63
CA LYS A 254 14.49 15.06 6.35
C LYS A 254 14.63 14.45 4.95
N TRP A 255 13.61 13.71 4.48
CA TRP A 255 13.65 13.03 3.20
C TRP A 255 13.33 13.95 2.02
N LYS A 256 12.29 14.78 2.10
CA LYS A 256 11.79 15.57 0.94
C LYS A 256 11.78 17.09 1.15
N GLY A 257 12.37 17.57 2.26
CA GLY A 257 12.46 18.98 2.63
C GLY A 257 11.20 19.51 3.33
N ASP A 258 11.33 20.69 3.95
CA ASP A 258 10.31 21.29 4.81
C ASP A 258 8.92 21.35 4.14
N ARG A 259 8.85 21.98 2.98
CA ARG A 259 7.56 22.25 2.34
C ARG A 259 6.79 20.99 2.02
N LEU A 260 7.38 20.04 1.31
CA LEU A 260 6.69 18.80 0.91
C LEU A 260 6.51 17.88 2.11
N GLY A 261 7.48 17.79 3.01
CA GLY A 261 7.38 17.02 4.25
C GLY A 261 6.17 17.44 5.08
N VAL A 262 5.99 18.75 5.29
CA VAL A 262 4.82 19.28 6.01
C VAL A 262 3.52 19.00 5.28
N LEU A 263 3.43 19.34 3.98
CA LEU A 263 2.18 19.24 3.22
C LEU A 263 1.68 17.80 3.07
N GLU A 264 2.58 16.86 2.83
CA GLU A 264 2.19 15.47 2.56
C GLU A 264 1.90 14.68 3.84
N THR A 265 2.54 15.01 4.97
CA THR A 265 2.23 14.35 6.26
C THR A 265 0.84 14.70 6.80
N ARG A 266 0.25 15.83 6.40
CA ARG A 266 -1.11 16.28 6.83
C ARG A 266 -2.19 15.22 6.65
N ARG A 267 -2.10 14.40 5.60
CA ARG A 267 -3.10 13.35 5.31
C ARG A 267 -3.16 12.25 6.37
N HIS A 268 -2.14 12.12 7.20
CA HIS A 268 -2.06 11.14 8.26
C HIS A 268 -2.65 11.65 9.60
N TYR A 269 -2.62 12.95 9.85
CA TYR A 269 -2.97 13.52 11.16
C TYR A 269 -4.41 13.22 11.58
N SER A 270 -5.36 13.23 10.64
CA SER A 270 -6.76 12.93 10.95
C SER A 270 -6.95 11.55 11.58
N ASN A 271 -6.13 10.57 11.18
CA ASN A 271 -6.20 9.22 11.71
C ASN A 271 -5.31 9.01 12.93
N TYR A 272 -4.12 9.64 12.99
CA TYR A 272 -3.28 9.60 14.20
C TYR A 272 -4.07 10.05 15.43
N PHE A 273 -4.91 11.09 15.27
CA PHE A 273 -5.66 11.72 16.38
C PHE A 273 -7.16 11.43 16.32
N LYS A 274 -7.56 10.34 15.66
CA LYS A 274 -8.94 9.91 15.59
C LYS A 274 -9.44 9.48 16.98
N GLY A 275 -10.67 9.91 17.34
CA GLY A 275 -11.32 9.52 18.60
C GLY A 275 -10.86 10.28 19.83
N ILE A 276 -10.01 11.31 19.71
CA ILE A 276 -9.69 12.20 20.85
C ILE A 276 -10.77 13.27 20.95
N LYS A 277 -11.34 13.38 22.17
CA LYS A 277 -12.40 14.35 22.49
C LYS A 277 -11.85 15.78 22.35
N ASP A 278 -12.67 16.68 21.83
CA ASP A 278 -12.39 18.13 21.69
C ASP A 278 -11.10 18.48 20.92
N PHE A 279 -10.55 17.54 20.16
CA PHE A 279 -9.28 17.69 19.42
C PHE A 279 -9.40 18.53 18.12
N LYS A 280 -10.60 19.01 17.77
CA LYS A 280 -10.83 19.76 16.53
C LYS A 280 -9.90 20.98 16.34
N PRO A 281 -9.66 21.84 17.36
CA PRO A 281 -8.76 22.99 17.22
C PRO A 281 -7.32 22.59 16.87
N TYR A 282 -6.80 21.57 17.54
CA TYR A 282 -5.45 21.03 17.27
C TYR A 282 -5.35 20.38 15.89
N ARG A 283 -6.37 19.62 15.48
CA ARG A 283 -6.43 19.02 14.14
C ARG A 283 -6.42 20.10 13.06
N THR A 284 -7.14 21.18 13.24
CA THR A 284 -7.13 22.32 12.31
C THR A 284 -5.73 22.90 12.20
N LYS A 285 -5.05 23.20 13.33
CA LYS A 285 -3.66 23.68 13.33
C LYS A 285 -2.73 22.71 12.59
N LEU A 286 -2.77 21.40 12.88
CA LEU A 286 -1.95 20.36 12.25
C LEU A 286 -2.07 20.32 10.73
N VAL A 287 -3.24 20.58 10.16
CA VAL A 287 -3.46 20.54 8.71
C VAL A 287 -3.35 21.90 8.01
N THR A 288 -3.24 23.00 8.74
CA THR A 288 -3.15 24.36 8.17
C THR A 288 -1.79 25.00 8.33
N LEU A 289 -1.07 24.75 9.42
CA LEU A 289 0.27 25.29 9.64
C LEU A 289 1.24 24.80 8.55
N GLU A 290 2.03 25.70 8.01
CA GLU A 290 3.03 25.44 6.95
C GLU A 290 4.47 25.50 7.46
N SER A 291 4.68 26.11 8.61
CA SER A 291 5.96 26.24 9.26
C SER A 291 6.31 24.99 10.08
N THR A 292 7.44 24.37 9.76
CA THR A 292 7.99 23.26 10.56
C THR A 292 8.13 23.66 12.03
N LYS A 293 8.64 24.88 12.32
CA LYS A 293 8.81 25.37 13.68
C LYS A 293 7.49 25.45 14.44
N GLU A 294 6.44 25.98 13.81
CA GLU A 294 5.11 26.08 14.44
C GLU A 294 4.49 24.69 14.68
N LEU A 295 4.66 23.76 13.75
CA LEU A 295 4.22 22.38 13.94
C LEU A 295 4.97 21.68 15.06
N MET A 296 6.27 21.86 15.17
CA MET A 296 7.06 21.28 16.27
C MET A 296 6.67 21.87 17.62
N ASN A 297 6.41 23.16 17.69
CA ASN A 297 5.87 23.81 18.91
C ASN A 297 4.48 23.24 19.28
N LEU A 298 3.62 23.03 18.27
CA LEU A 298 2.31 22.41 18.48
C LEU A 298 2.43 20.96 18.99
N PHE A 299 3.39 20.18 18.50
CA PHE A 299 3.65 18.84 19.03
C PHE A 299 4.12 18.88 20.47
N SER A 300 4.99 19.85 20.85
CA SER A 300 5.41 20.03 22.23
C SER A 300 4.25 20.43 23.15
N GLU A 301 3.36 21.34 22.70
CA GLU A 301 2.12 21.67 23.40
C GLU A 301 1.25 20.42 23.64
N LEU A 302 1.09 19.56 22.61
CA LEU A 302 0.33 18.33 22.71
C LEU A 302 0.98 17.30 23.65
N GLU A 303 2.30 17.21 23.69
CA GLU A 303 3.06 16.37 24.65
C GLU A 303 2.82 16.82 26.09
N GLU A 304 2.77 18.12 26.37
CA GLU A 304 2.51 18.67 27.71
C GLU A 304 1.09 18.40 28.21
N ILE A 305 0.09 18.52 27.33
CA ILE A 305 -1.33 18.36 27.71
C ILE A 305 -1.85 16.92 27.52
N ASN A 306 -1.03 15.96 27.10
CA ASN A 306 -1.50 14.62 26.72
C ASN A 306 -2.34 13.92 27.79
N GLU A 307 -2.02 14.13 29.09
CA GLU A 307 -2.75 13.53 30.21
C GLU A 307 -4.16 14.11 30.40
N THR A 308 -4.41 15.32 29.88
CA THR A 308 -5.72 15.97 29.91
C THR A 308 -6.61 15.58 28.74
N LEU A 309 -6.03 14.99 27.69
CA LEU A 309 -6.75 14.54 26.50
C LEU A 309 -7.42 13.18 26.75
N LEU A 310 -8.67 13.06 26.38
CA LEU A 310 -9.47 11.84 26.57
C LEU A 310 -9.82 11.21 25.22
N VAL A 311 -9.73 9.89 25.14
CA VAL A 311 -10.25 9.15 23.99
C VAL A 311 -11.76 8.94 24.18
N THR A 312 -12.54 9.23 23.13
CA THR A 312 -13.97 8.89 23.12
C THR A 312 -14.14 7.39 22.90
N ALA A 313 -14.98 6.78 23.70
CA ALA A 313 -15.34 5.38 23.60
C ALA A 313 -15.97 5.02 22.24
#